data_dd0cf5de54f05fa55847f01c22010f60
#
_entry.id   dd0cf5de54f05fa55847f01c22010f60
#
_cell.length_a   1.000
_cell.length_b   1.000
_cell.length_c   1.000
_cell.angle_alpha   90.00
_cell.angle_beta   90.00
_cell.angle_gamma   90.00
#
_symmetry.space_group_name_H-M   'P 1'
#
loop_
_entity.id
_entity.type
_entity.pdbx_description
1 polymer ?
#
loop_
_entity_poly.entity_id
_entity_poly.type
_entity_poly.pdbx_seq_one_letter_code
_entity_poly.pdbx_strand_id
1 'polypeptide(L)'
;LLQTVLTRAGYPVDNPCGGRGVCGKCAVMLHGNVSQPNEAEQKAGTRLSCQAILLGDAEVWLADTQVNRIETLGKLTEIGNPLGQGIGAAVDIGTTTLVMELFDLKTGRSLGTAVRMNPQRSVAADVMGRIGAAMEGQGEFLQSQIREAITRMRAEVCSAAGVKEQSIDVMVVAGNTTMLYLLTGRNPDSL
;
A
#
# COMPACT_ATOMS: atom_id res chain seq x y z
N LEU A 1 -4.00 -10.73 15.12
CA LEU A 1 -5.06 -9.77 14.81
C LEU A 1 -5.59 -9.98 13.39
N LEU A 2 -6.89 -9.79 13.19
CA LEU A 2 -7.53 -9.88 11.88
C LEU A 2 -6.88 -8.93 10.86
N GLN A 3 -6.60 -7.70 11.26
CA GLN A 3 -5.97 -6.70 10.42
C GLN A 3 -4.65 -7.18 9.79
N THR A 4 -3.80 -7.84 10.56
CA THR A 4 -2.51 -8.39 10.07
C THR A 4 -2.75 -9.46 8.99
N VAL A 5 -3.76 -10.29 9.17
CA VAL A 5 -4.11 -11.33 8.19
C VAL A 5 -4.65 -10.71 6.91
N LEU A 6 -5.57 -9.75 7.02
CA LEU A 6 -6.12 -9.03 5.87
C LEU A 6 -5.01 -8.31 5.07
N THR A 7 -4.10 -7.63 5.76
CA THR A 7 -2.97 -6.95 5.11
C THR A 7 -2.08 -7.93 4.34
N ARG A 8 -1.72 -9.07 4.96
CA ARG A 8 -0.93 -10.13 4.30
C ARG A 8 -1.65 -10.76 3.10
N ALA A 9 -2.97 -10.87 3.19
CA ALA A 9 -3.80 -11.36 2.09
C ALA A 9 -4.01 -10.34 0.96
N GLY A 10 -3.49 -9.11 1.09
CA GLY A 10 -3.61 -8.06 0.08
C GLY A 10 -4.85 -7.18 0.22
N TYR A 11 -5.54 -7.24 1.36
CA TYR A 11 -6.72 -6.44 1.69
C TYR A 11 -6.45 -5.48 2.86
N PRO A 12 -5.56 -4.48 2.70
CA PRO A 12 -5.26 -3.55 3.78
C PRO A 12 -6.49 -2.72 4.14
N VAL A 13 -6.79 -2.65 5.43
CA VAL A 13 -7.89 -1.84 5.98
C VAL A 13 -7.30 -0.62 6.66
N ASP A 14 -7.94 0.55 6.47
CA ASP A 14 -7.49 1.81 7.07
C ASP A 14 -7.43 1.75 8.60
N ASN A 15 -6.30 2.15 9.15
CA ASN A 15 -6.08 2.17 10.59
C ASN A 15 -5.40 3.49 11.05
N PRO A 16 -6.07 4.63 10.90
CA PRO A 16 -5.47 5.94 11.22
C PRO A 16 -5.13 6.12 12.71
N CYS A 17 -5.74 5.36 13.60
CA CYS A 17 -5.44 5.44 15.03
C CYS A 17 -4.32 4.47 15.48
N GLY A 18 -3.65 3.77 14.56
CA GLY A 18 -2.60 2.82 14.90
C GLY A 18 -3.08 1.62 15.74
N GLY A 19 -4.31 1.17 15.55
CA GLY A 19 -4.85 0.00 16.25
C GLY A 19 -5.46 0.27 17.64
N ARG A 20 -5.63 1.53 18.04
CA ARG A 20 -6.20 1.88 19.36
C ARG A 20 -7.71 1.66 19.49
N GLY A 21 -8.39 1.28 18.42
CA GLY A 21 -9.83 0.99 18.44
C GLY A 21 -10.74 2.22 18.57
N VAL A 22 -10.21 3.43 18.45
CA VAL A 22 -10.95 4.69 18.75
C VAL A 22 -11.54 5.40 17.53
N CYS A 23 -11.08 5.09 16.31
CA CYS A 23 -11.49 5.83 15.11
C CYS A 23 -12.61 5.16 14.31
N GLY A 24 -12.87 3.87 14.52
CA GLY A 24 -13.88 3.10 13.80
C GLY A 24 -13.61 2.85 12.31
N LYS A 25 -12.49 3.37 11.75
CA LYS A 25 -12.22 3.31 10.30
C LYS A 25 -11.88 1.90 9.79
N CYS A 26 -11.48 1.02 10.69
CA CYS A 26 -11.21 -0.39 10.41
C CYS A 26 -12.40 -1.31 10.68
N ALA A 27 -13.63 -0.78 10.66
CA ALA A 27 -14.85 -1.55 10.84
C ALA A 27 -15.02 -2.59 9.72
N VAL A 28 -15.41 -3.80 10.12
CA VAL A 28 -15.66 -4.94 9.23
C VAL A 28 -16.90 -5.70 9.68
N MET A 29 -17.59 -6.33 8.76
CA MET A 29 -18.54 -7.39 9.11
C MET A 29 -17.77 -8.71 9.20
N LEU A 30 -18.01 -9.46 10.28
CA LEU A 30 -17.19 -10.61 10.65
C LEU A 30 -18.09 -11.72 11.17
N HIS A 31 -17.93 -12.93 10.62
CA HIS A 31 -18.67 -14.11 11.03
C HIS A 31 -17.72 -15.31 11.13
N GLY A 32 -17.92 -16.17 12.12
CA GLY A 32 -17.13 -17.38 12.30
C GLY A 32 -16.38 -17.44 13.63
N ASN A 33 -15.25 -18.16 13.66
CA ASN A 33 -14.50 -18.42 14.89
C ASN A 33 -13.53 -17.28 15.21
N VAL A 34 -14.03 -16.30 15.94
CA VAL A 34 -13.33 -15.05 16.27
C VAL A 34 -13.51 -14.69 17.74
N SER A 35 -12.64 -13.84 18.26
CA SER A 35 -12.77 -13.34 19.64
C SER A 35 -14.11 -12.64 19.87
N GLN A 36 -14.59 -12.67 21.13
CA GLN A 36 -15.72 -11.85 21.52
C GLN A 36 -15.38 -10.35 21.36
N PRO A 37 -16.39 -9.50 21.09
CA PRO A 37 -16.18 -8.05 21.01
C PRO A 37 -15.60 -7.52 22.33
N ASN A 38 -14.50 -6.75 22.22
CA ASN A 38 -13.94 -6.05 23.37
C ASN A 38 -14.67 -4.72 23.63
N GLU A 39 -14.28 -4.00 24.68
CA GLU A 39 -14.92 -2.73 25.06
C GLU A 39 -14.92 -1.67 23.94
N ALA A 40 -13.84 -1.59 23.15
CA ALA A 40 -13.74 -0.65 22.04
C ALA A 40 -14.73 -1.00 20.92
N GLU A 41 -14.89 -2.28 20.61
CA GLU A 41 -15.84 -2.80 19.62
C GLU A 41 -17.30 -2.64 20.10
N GLN A 42 -17.56 -2.92 21.37
CA GLN A 42 -18.87 -2.70 21.98
C GLN A 42 -19.26 -1.21 21.94
N LYS A 43 -18.33 -0.33 22.30
CA LYS A 43 -18.53 1.12 22.22
C LYS A 43 -18.72 1.62 20.78
N ALA A 44 -18.01 1.04 19.82
CA ALA A 44 -18.13 1.37 18.40
C ALA A 44 -19.41 0.80 17.76
N GLY A 45 -20.07 -0.18 18.39
CA GLY A 45 -21.23 -0.89 17.84
C GLY A 45 -20.91 -1.73 16.59
N THR A 46 -19.64 -2.09 16.38
CA THR A 46 -19.18 -2.85 15.21
C THR A 46 -17.90 -3.61 15.53
N ARG A 47 -17.56 -4.60 14.70
CA ARG A 47 -16.27 -5.29 14.80
C ARG A 47 -15.17 -4.45 14.16
N LEU A 48 -14.01 -4.41 14.80
CA LEU A 48 -12.86 -3.63 14.35
C LEU A 48 -11.71 -4.57 13.99
N SER A 49 -11.23 -4.55 12.73
CA SER A 49 -10.17 -5.46 12.30
C SER A 49 -8.87 -5.32 13.12
N CYS A 50 -8.62 -4.13 13.66
CA CYS A 50 -7.48 -3.86 14.53
C CYS A 50 -7.63 -4.39 15.96
N GLN A 51 -8.82 -4.87 16.36
CA GLN A 51 -9.12 -5.40 17.69
C GLN A 51 -9.49 -6.88 17.65
N ALA A 52 -10.18 -7.32 16.60
CA ALA A 52 -10.65 -8.68 16.45
C ALA A 52 -9.49 -9.67 16.29
N ILE A 53 -9.56 -10.82 16.97
CA ILE A 53 -8.61 -11.92 16.89
C ILE A 53 -9.28 -13.08 16.15
N LEU A 54 -8.62 -13.63 15.13
CA LEU A 54 -9.03 -14.88 14.50
C LEU A 54 -8.63 -16.05 15.41
N LEU A 55 -9.59 -16.91 15.69
CA LEU A 55 -9.40 -18.13 16.47
C LEU A 55 -9.50 -19.40 15.59
N GLY A 56 -10.02 -19.25 14.37
CA GLY A 56 -10.18 -20.29 13.38
C GLY A 56 -10.76 -19.73 12.09
N ASP A 57 -11.52 -20.54 11.35
CA ASP A 57 -12.12 -20.12 10.09
C ASP A 57 -13.17 -19.01 10.32
N ALA A 58 -13.09 -17.98 9.50
CA ALA A 58 -13.99 -16.84 9.56
C ALA A 58 -14.21 -16.22 8.18
N GLU A 59 -15.40 -15.68 7.98
CA GLU A 59 -15.77 -14.89 6.82
C GLU A 59 -15.72 -13.40 7.17
N VAL A 60 -15.13 -12.61 6.30
CA VAL A 60 -14.93 -11.16 6.48
C VAL A 60 -15.48 -10.42 5.28
N TRP A 61 -16.44 -9.54 5.51
CA TRP A 61 -16.90 -8.60 4.50
C TRP A 61 -16.26 -7.25 4.75
N LEU A 62 -15.46 -6.82 3.79
CA LEU A 62 -14.90 -5.48 3.77
C LEU A 62 -15.91 -4.56 3.11
N ALA A 63 -16.17 -3.39 3.72
CA ALA A 63 -16.89 -2.35 3.02
C ALA A 63 -16.17 -2.09 1.70
N ASP A 64 -16.93 -1.95 0.62
CA ASP A 64 -16.37 -1.66 -0.70
C ASP A 64 -15.55 -0.38 -0.58
N THR A 65 -14.25 -0.53 -0.34
CA THR A 65 -13.34 0.58 -0.43
C THR A 65 -13.36 0.93 -1.91
N GLN A 66 -14.25 1.85 -2.27
CA GLN A 66 -14.21 2.45 -3.58
C GLN A 66 -12.74 2.80 -3.80
N VAL A 67 -12.09 2.01 -4.64
CA VAL A 67 -10.84 2.41 -5.23
C VAL A 67 -11.21 3.72 -5.90
N ASN A 68 -10.99 4.83 -5.19
CA ASN A 68 -11.12 6.14 -5.80
C ASN A 68 -10.27 5.99 -7.04
N ARG A 69 -10.92 6.00 -8.20
CA ARG A 69 -10.22 6.09 -9.48
C ARG A 69 -9.41 7.36 -9.38
N ILE A 70 -8.18 7.19 -8.94
CA ILE A 70 -7.21 8.26 -8.99
C ILE A 70 -7.02 8.46 -10.47
N GLU A 71 -7.53 9.54 -10.99
CA GLU A 71 -7.25 9.95 -12.35
C GLU A 71 -5.76 10.25 -12.43
N THR A 72 -4.98 9.24 -12.77
CA THR A 72 -3.56 9.35 -13.08
C THR A 72 -3.40 9.91 -14.50
N LEU A 73 -4.08 11.00 -14.78
CA LEU A 73 -3.98 11.68 -16.06
C LEU A 73 -2.96 12.81 -15.98
N GLY A 74 -1.69 12.45 -15.82
CA GLY A 74 -0.67 13.24 -16.45
C GLY A 74 -0.80 13.03 -17.96
N LYS A 75 -1.25 14.03 -18.72
CA LYS A 75 -1.00 14.05 -20.14
C LYS A 75 0.51 14.00 -20.31
N LEU A 76 1.04 12.85 -20.79
CA LEU A 76 2.41 12.79 -21.20
C LEU A 76 2.61 13.82 -22.30
N THR A 77 3.33 14.87 -22.00
CA THR A 77 3.94 15.71 -23.00
C THR A 77 4.92 14.82 -23.76
N GLU A 78 4.85 14.81 -25.09
CA GLU A 78 5.81 14.11 -25.92
C GLU A 78 7.23 14.47 -25.44
N ILE A 79 8.00 13.46 -25.05
CA ILE A 79 9.37 13.68 -24.63
C ILE A 79 10.16 14.00 -25.90
N GLY A 80 10.60 15.24 -26.03
CA GLY A 80 11.30 15.73 -27.24
C GLY A 80 12.64 15.01 -27.52
N ASN A 81 13.24 14.35 -26.50
CA ASN A 81 14.44 13.56 -26.62
C ASN A 81 14.25 12.16 -25.99
N PRO A 82 14.66 11.08 -26.66
CA PRO A 82 14.65 9.74 -26.09
C PRO A 82 15.48 9.69 -24.80
N LEU A 83 14.92 9.07 -23.74
CA LEU A 83 15.64 8.81 -22.49
C LEU A 83 16.60 7.62 -22.60
N GLY A 84 16.44 6.81 -23.66
CA GLY A 84 17.23 5.60 -23.89
C GLY A 84 16.53 4.65 -24.83
N GLN A 85 16.93 3.39 -24.78
CA GLN A 85 16.21 2.27 -25.41
C GLN A 85 15.73 1.33 -24.33
N GLY A 86 14.65 0.58 -24.61
CA GLY A 86 14.09 -0.39 -23.67
C GLY A 86 12.91 0.16 -22.86
N ILE A 87 12.69 -0.41 -21.69
CA ILE A 87 11.53 -0.13 -20.83
C ILE A 87 11.98 0.47 -19.50
N GLY A 88 11.37 1.59 -19.15
CA GLY A 88 11.50 2.22 -17.85
C GLY A 88 10.26 2.05 -16.98
N ALA A 89 10.43 2.05 -15.67
CA ALA A 89 9.37 2.12 -14.71
C ALA A 89 9.54 3.37 -13.84
N ALA A 90 8.46 4.10 -13.61
CA ALA A 90 8.39 5.18 -12.61
C ALA A 90 7.44 4.75 -11.49
N VAL A 91 7.89 4.89 -10.25
CA VAL A 91 7.10 4.56 -9.06
C VAL A 91 6.98 5.78 -8.18
N ASP A 92 5.76 6.21 -7.87
CA ASP A 92 5.49 7.22 -6.85
C ASP A 92 4.96 6.55 -5.59
N ILE A 93 5.69 6.73 -4.48
CA ILE A 93 5.32 6.21 -3.16
C ILE A 93 4.67 7.33 -2.35
N GLY A 94 3.37 7.51 -2.56
CA GLY A 94 2.57 8.41 -1.74
C GLY A 94 2.26 7.81 -0.36
N THR A 95 1.96 8.66 0.61
CA THR A 95 1.49 8.24 1.94
C THR A 95 0.20 7.42 1.86
N THR A 96 -0.68 7.78 0.95
CA THR A 96 -2.00 7.15 0.76
C THR A 96 -2.01 6.14 -0.38
N THR A 97 -1.33 6.43 -1.48
CA THR A 97 -1.43 5.71 -2.74
C THR A 97 -0.06 5.44 -3.31
N LEU A 98 0.09 4.31 -3.96
CA LEU A 98 1.24 3.95 -4.78
C LEU A 98 0.82 3.98 -6.24
N VAL A 99 1.65 4.55 -7.09
CA VAL A 99 1.47 4.56 -8.55
C VAL A 99 2.72 4.00 -9.19
N MET A 100 2.55 3.11 -10.16
CA MET A 100 3.64 2.62 -11.02
C MET A 100 3.22 2.75 -12.46
N GLU A 101 4.09 3.31 -13.27
CA GLU A 101 3.86 3.46 -14.71
C GLU A 101 5.07 2.93 -15.49
N LEU A 102 4.79 2.19 -16.58
CA LEU A 102 5.80 1.71 -17.52
C LEU A 102 5.87 2.61 -18.75
N PHE A 103 7.07 2.84 -19.23
CA PHE A 103 7.35 3.66 -20.39
C PHE A 103 8.26 2.96 -21.39
N ASP A 104 7.98 3.14 -22.66
CA ASP A 104 8.97 2.96 -23.72
C ASP A 104 9.96 4.14 -23.68
N LEU A 105 11.21 3.87 -23.33
CA LEU A 105 12.25 4.90 -23.14
C LEU A 105 12.64 5.60 -24.44
N LYS A 106 12.40 4.97 -25.59
CA LYS A 106 12.70 5.56 -26.90
C LYS A 106 11.66 6.60 -27.29
N THR A 107 10.40 6.34 -27.01
CA THR A 107 9.27 7.18 -27.43
C THR A 107 8.67 8.02 -26.31
N GLY A 108 8.96 7.69 -25.05
CA GLY A 108 8.31 8.26 -23.88
C GLY A 108 6.84 7.82 -23.70
N ARG A 109 6.39 6.88 -24.53
CA ARG A 109 5.00 6.42 -24.47
C ARG A 109 4.76 5.57 -23.24
N SER A 110 3.67 5.84 -22.53
CA SER A 110 3.17 4.96 -21.46
C SER A 110 2.70 3.62 -22.02
N LEU A 111 3.18 2.54 -21.43
CA LEU A 111 2.81 1.17 -21.77
C LEU A 111 1.74 0.61 -20.84
N GLY A 112 1.61 1.18 -19.63
CA GLY A 112 0.62 0.76 -18.67
C GLY A 112 0.85 1.40 -17.30
N THR A 113 -0.20 1.45 -16.50
CA THR A 113 -0.19 2.03 -15.15
C THR A 113 -0.86 1.08 -14.17
N ALA A 114 -0.26 0.91 -12.99
CA ALA A 114 -0.87 0.25 -11.83
C ALA A 114 -0.99 1.25 -10.68
N VAL A 115 -2.13 1.20 -9.98
CA VAL A 115 -2.41 2.08 -8.83
C VAL A 115 -2.91 1.23 -7.67
N ARG A 116 -2.39 1.45 -6.48
CA ARG A 116 -2.80 0.75 -5.27
C ARG A 116 -2.80 1.67 -4.06
N MET A 117 -3.63 1.34 -3.10
CA MET A 117 -3.53 1.96 -1.77
C MET A 117 -2.21 1.56 -1.12
N ASN A 118 -1.57 2.50 -0.45
CA ASN A 118 -0.35 2.20 0.31
C ASN A 118 -0.67 1.26 1.48
N PRO A 119 -0.14 0.02 1.51
CA PRO A 119 -0.49 -0.96 2.53
C PRO A 119 -0.05 -0.56 3.94
N GLN A 120 0.93 0.34 4.07
CA GLN A 120 1.37 0.87 5.37
C GLN A 120 0.26 1.65 6.11
N ARG A 121 -0.84 2.02 5.43
CA ARG A 121 -2.03 2.59 6.08
C ARG A 121 -2.65 1.66 7.12
N SER A 122 -2.41 0.37 7.03
CA SER A 122 -2.81 -0.60 8.05
C SER A 122 -2.04 -0.46 9.37
N VAL A 123 -0.90 0.19 9.35
CA VAL A 123 -0.11 0.52 10.54
C VAL A 123 -0.43 1.93 11.01
N ALA A 124 -0.30 2.92 10.12
CA ALA A 124 -0.68 4.29 10.39
C ALA A 124 -1.06 5.01 9.08
N ALA A 125 -2.05 5.92 9.16
CA ALA A 125 -2.55 6.62 7.99
C ALA A 125 -1.62 7.76 7.54
N ASP A 126 -0.85 8.34 8.45
CA ASP A 126 0.00 9.49 8.22
C ASP A 126 1.49 9.19 8.43
N VAL A 127 2.31 10.16 8.05
CA VAL A 127 3.77 10.07 8.10
C VAL A 127 4.28 9.93 9.53
N MET A 128 3.75 10.73 10.46
CA MET A 128 4.22 10.75 11.86
C MET A 128 3.93 9.42 12.58
N GLY A 129 2.74 8.87 12.34
CA GLY A 129 2.38 7.56 12.88
C GLY A 129 3.29 6.44 12.35
N ARG A 130 3.73 6.51 11.08
CA ARG A 130 4.67 5.52 10.52
C ARG A 130 6.08 5.68 11.06
N ILE A 131 6.54 6.91 11.28
CA ILE A 131 7.81 7.17 11.96
C ILE A 131 7.76 6.55 13.37
N GLY A 132 6.72 6.87 14.15
CA GLY A 132 6.54 6.31 15.50
C GLY A 132 6.54 4.78 15.50
N ALA A 133 5.77 4.15 14.61
CA ALA A 133 5.72 2.70 14.48
C ALA A 133 7.09 2.09 14.10
N ALA A 134 7.85 2.75 13.21
CA ALA A 134 9.18 2.30 12.84
C ALA A 134 10.16 2.37 14.03
N MET A 135 10.09 3.42 14.84
CA MET A 135 10.88 3.57 16.07
C MET A 135 10.49 2.54 17.15
N GLU A 136 9.23 2.10 17.17
CA GLU A 136 8.72 1.04 18.03
C GLU A 136 9.01 -0.38 17.50
N GLY A 137 9.92 -0.52 16.52
CA GLY A 137 10.39 -1.81 16.02
C GLY A 137 9.60 -2.38 14.82
N GLN A 138 8.66 -1.64 14.24
CA GLN A 138 7.90 -2.08 13.07
C GLN A 138 8.55 -1.67 11.72
N GLY A 139 9.78 -1.17 11.73
CA GLY A 139 10.46 -0.68 10.54
C GLY A 139 10.59 -1.72 9.42
N GLU A 140 11.03 -2.94 9.76
CA GLU A 140 11.14 -4.05 8.81
C GLU A 140 9.78 -4.47 8.23
N PHE A 141 8.74 -4.46 9.05
CA PHE A 141 7.39 -4.77 8.60
C PHE A 141 6.88 -3.72 7.61
N LEU A 142 7.06 -2.43 7.92
CA LEU A 142 6.70 -1.33 7.02
C LEU A 142 7.49 -1.42 5.71
N GLN A 143 8.78 -1.77 5.76
CA GLN A 143 9.60 -1.98 4.58
C GLN A 143 9.08 -3.14 3.71
N SER A 144 8.79 -4.28 4.33
CA SER A 144 8.30 -5.45 3.60
C SER A 144 7.00 -5.16 2.87
N GLN A 145 6.07 -4.45 3.51
CA GLN A 145 4.80 -4.05 2.90
C GLN A 145 4.97 -3.24 1.62
N ILE A 146 5.87 -2.24 1.62
CA ILE A 146 6.13 -1.43 0.42
C ILE A 146 6.79 -2.26 -0.68
N ARG A 147 7.79 -3.07 -0.34
CA ARG A 147 8.51 -3.91 -1.30
C ARG A 147 7.59 -4.92 -1.97
N GLU A 148 6.74 -5.57 -1.18
CA GLU A 148 5.73 -6.50 -1.71
C GLU A 148 4.72 -5.80 -2.61
N ALA A 149 4.25 -4.61 -2.21
CA ALA A 149 3.32 -3.84 -3.02
C ALA A 149 3.93 -3.47 -4.38
N ILE A 150 5.17 -2.96 -4.41
CA ILE A 150 5.90 -2.64 -5.64
C ILE A 150 6.09 -3.89 -6.50
N THR A 151 6.45 -5.02 -5.91
CA THR A 151 6.62 -6.29 -6.62
C THR A 151 5.32 -6.74 -7.28
N ARG A 152 4.20 -6.69 -6.56
CA ARG A 152 2.88 -7.04 -7.10
C ARG A 152 2.44 -6.07 -8.21
N MET A 153 2.66 -4.76 -8.03
CA MET A 153 2.34 -3.75 -9.04
C MET A 153 3.15 -3.96 -10.32
N ARG A 154 4.44 -4.30 -10.18
CA ARG A 154 5.31 -4.62 -11.32
C ARG A 154 4.77 -5.80 -12.11
N ALA A 155 4.45 -6.90 -11.45
CA ALA A 155 3.90 -8.08 -12.11
C ALA A 155 2.58 -7.76 -12.82
N GLU A 156 1.70 -7.00 -12.17
CA GLU A 156 0.40 -6.60 -12.71
C GLU A 156 0.54 -5.71 -13.95
N VAL A 157 1.32 -4.64 -13.86
CA VAL A 157 1.47 -3.69 -14.96
C VAL A 157 2.19 -4.31 -16.15
N CYS A 158 3.20 -5.16 -15.91
CA CYS A 158 3.88 -5.90 -16.96
C CYS A 158 2.96 -6.89 -17.67
N SER A 159 2.14 -7.62 -16.90
CA SER A 159 1.15 -8.54 -17.47
C SER A 159 0.12 -7.79 -18.34
N ALA A 160 -0.38 -6.67 -17.86
CA ALA A 160 -1.34 -5.84 -18.60
C ALA A 160 -0.74 -5.22 -19.88
N ALA A 161 0.54 -4.86 -19.84
CA ALA A 161 1.27 -4.30 -20.98
C ALA A 161 1.83 -5.36 -21.96
N GLY A 162 1.71 -6.65 -21.65
CA GLY A 162 2.32 -7.74 -22.44
C GLY A 162 3.85 -7.75 -22.41
N VAL A 163 4.44 -7.24 -21.35
CA VAL A 163 5.89 -7.07 -21.16
C VAL A 163 6.39 -8.08 -20.11
N LYS A 164 7.59 -8.60 -20.30
CA LYS A 164 8.23 -9.44 -19.28
C LYS A 164 8.81 -8.56 -18.17
N GLU A 165 8.65 -8.96 -16.91
CA GLU A 165 9.19 -8.18 -15.77
C GLU A 165 10.70 -7.95 -15.85
N GLN A 166 11.44 -8.93 -16.41
CA GLN A 166 12.89 -8.85 -16.61
C GLN A 166 13.32 -7.88 -17.72
N SER A 167 12.36 -7.37 -18.51
CA SER A 167 12.63 -6.41 -19.58
C SER A 167 12.64 -4.95 -19.09
N ILE A 168 12.42 -4.71 -17.80
CA ILE A 168 12.54 -3.37 -17.22
C ILE A 168 14.03 -3.07 -17.01
N ASP A 169 14.56 -2.13 -17.79
CA ASP A 169 15.97 -1.76 -17.77
C ASP A 169 16.31 -0.78 -16.64
N VAL A 170 15.37 0.08 -16.28
CA VAL A 170 15.55 1.07 -15.23
C VAL A 170 14.25 1.29 -14.46
N MET A 171 14.36 1.48 -13.13
CA MET A 171 13.25 1.89 -12.28
C MET A 171 13.65 3.13 -11.49
N VAL A 172 12.84 4.17 -11.59
CA VAL A 172 12.97 5.40 -10.80
C VAL A 172 11.87 5.38 -9.75
N VAL A 173 12.25 5.64 -8.51
CA VAL A 173 11.31 5.68 -7.38
C VAL A 173 11.32 7.08 -6.76
N ALA A 174 10.16 7.70 -6.71
CA ALA A 174 9.90 8.96 -6.04
C ALA A 174 9.01 8.76 -4.80
N GLY A 175 9.07 9.68 -3.88
CA GLY A 175 8.24 9.70 -2.68
C GLY A 175 8.74 10.76 -1.71
N ASN A 176 7.95 11.08 -0.67
CA ASN A 176 8.48 11.91 0.40
C ASN A 176 9.61 11.19 1.15
N THR A 177 10.41 11.96 1.87
CA THR A 177 11.61 11.46 2.55
C THR A 177 11.32 10.25 3.44
N THR A 178 10.26 10.30 4.23
CA THR A 178 9.88 9.18 5.12
C THR A 178 9.55 7.91 4.33
N MET A 179 8.80 8.02 3.22
CA MET A 179 8.47 6.85 2.40
C MET A 179 9.71 6.22 1.79
N LEU A 180 10.68 7.03 1.37
CA LEU A 180 11.97 6.54 0.84
C LEU A 180 12.84 5.90 1.94
N TYR A 181 12.83 6.44 3.17
CA TYR A 181 13.50 5.82 4.32
C TYR A 181 12.90 4.45 4.64
N LEU A 182 11.58 4.36 4.72
CA LEU A 182 10.88 3.10 4.97
C LEU A 182 11.12 2.08 3.86
N LEU A 183 11.14 2.49 2.58
CA LEU A 183 11.47 1.61 1.46
C LEU A 183 12.89 1.04 1.58
N THR A 184 13.86 1.87 1.95
CA THR A 184 15.28 1.50 2.01
C THR A 184 15.69 0.88 3.34
N GLY A 185 14.80 0.83 4.34
CA GLY A 185 15.06 0.31 5.68
C GLY A 185 15.93 1.23 6.52
N ARG A 186 15.98 2.51 6.19
CA ARG A 186 16.66 3.53 7.00
C ARG A 186 15.79 3.93 8.19
N ASN A 187 16.45 4.20 9.31
CA ASN A 187 15.75 4.70 10.49
C ASN A 187 15.27 6.15 10.25
N PRO A 188 13.97 6.43 10.42
CA PRO A 188 13.41 7.77 10.20
C PRO A 188 13.47 8.68 11.45
N ASP A 189 14.22 8.34 12.49
CA ASP A 189 14.28 9.08 13.77
C ASP A 189 14.79 10.52 13.64
N SER A 190 15.52 10.81 12.55
CA SER A 190 16.07 12.13 12.28
C SER A 190 15.16 13.02 11.39
N LEU A 191 13.97 12.54 11.05
CA LEU A 191 12.98 13.27 10.25
C LEU A 191 11.93 13.90 11.15
#